data_864d03f7bc5823aa9bad72118939e703
#
_entry.id   864d03f7bc5823aa9bad72118939e703
#
_cell.length_a   1.000
_cell.length_b   1.000
_cell.length_c   1.000
_cell.angle_alpha   90.00
_cell.angle_beta   90.00
_cell.angle_gamma   90.00
#
_symmetry.space_group_name_H-M   'P 1'
#
loop_
_entity.id
_entity.type
_entity.pdbx_description
1 polymer ?
#
loop_
_entity_poly.entity_id
_entity_poly.type
_entity_poly.pdbx_seq_one_letter_code
_entity_poly.pdbx_strand_id
1 'polypeptide(L)'
;MKLQELFSKYIYNWTLLLFIFGGIILLNIIASLISFKFDMTKDHRYSLANGTEIFLSKKENIESRISIQIYLEGNLPSEITNFKNAIKSKLKDFKSIAGNRIEYIFINPNNGTKDAQNELFAQIYDRGQGILPLEISYLKDGEQRQVMIWPGAKMSYSINGIIKESSIQFLPGTKPGSPYGLAQMTDIIENAHNNLEYNLISAIRKLTQKEKKRIAFLHGHGELNLYQTQRARAL
;
A
#
# COMPACT_ATOMS: atom_id res chain seq x y z
N MET A 1 -20.76 47.04 -48.26
CA MET A 1 -21.36 46.80 -46.95
C MET A 1 -21.54 45.31 -46.63
N LYS A 2 -22.13 44.49 -47.50
CA LYS A 2 -22.43 43.06 -47.20
C LYS A 2 -21.21 42.15 -46.99
N LEU A 3 -20.04 42.41 -47.61
CA LEU A 3 -18.85 41.58 -47.44
C LEU A 3 -18.16 41.79 -46.09
N GLN A 4 -18.15 42.98 -45.55
CA GLN A 4 -17.58 43.25 -44.20
C GLN A 4 -18.38 42.63 -43.07
N GLU A 5 -19.70 42.57 -43.18
CA GLU A 5 -20.56 41.90 -42.21
C GLU A 5 -20.41 40.37 -42.21
N LEU A 6 -20.22 39.79 -43.38
CA LEU A 6 -19.94 38.36 -43.50
C LEU A 6 -18.58 37.98 -42.89
N PHE A 7 -17.52 38.77 -43.15
CA PHE A 7 -16.19 38.57 -42.57
C PHE A 7 -16.19 38.70 -41.06
N SER A 8 -16.86 39.72 -40.52
CA SER A 8 -17.04 39.92 -39.08
C SER A 8 -17.72 38.73 -38.40
N LYS A 9 -18.78 38.20 -39.04
CA LYS A 9 -19.53 37.05 -38.55
C LYS A 9 -18.72 35.74 -38.53
N TYR A 10 -17.90 35.55 -39.56
CA TYR A 10 -16.99 34.40 -39.61
C TYR A 10 -15.86 34.49 -38.57
N ILE A 11 -15.25 35.65 -38.38
CA ILE A 11 -14.18 35.87 -37.38
C ILE A 11 -14.78 35.70 -35.99
N TYR A 12 -15.95 36.18 -35.72
CA TYR A 12 -16.66 36.03 -34.41
C TYR A 12 -16.95 34.54 -34.12
N ASN A 13 -17.41 33.78 -35.12
CA ASN A 13 -17.65 32.35 -34.93
C ASN A 13 -16.34 31.57 -34.67
N TRP A 14 -15.24 31.91 -35.30
CA TRP A 14 -13.93 31.29 -35.09
C TRP A 14 -13.34 31.64 -33.74
N THR A 15 -13.46 32.86 -33.30
CA THR A 15 -13.00 33.29 -31.96
C THR A 15 -13.82 32.63 -30.86
N LEU A 16 -15.14 32.52 -31.03
CA LEU A 16 -16.03 31.81 -30.11
C LEU A 16 -15.62 30.30 -30.02
N LEU A 17 -15.35 29.69 -31.14
CA LEU A 17 -14.93 28.28 -31.20
C LEU A 17 -13.58 28.06 -30.51
N LEU A 18 -12.64 29.00 -30.68
CA LEU A 18 -11.34 29.00 -30.00
C LEU A 18 -11.49 29.14 -28.47
N PHE A 19 -12.40 30.01 -28.00
CA PHE A 19 -12.69 30.16 -26.57
C PHE A 19 -13.33 28.91 -25.97
N ILE A 20 -14.26 28.25 -26.70
CA ILE A 20 -14.87 27.00 -26.25
C ILE A 20 -13.81 25.90 -26.16
N PHE A 21 -12.95 25.78 -27.18
CA PHE A 21 -11.88 24.78 -27.21
C PHE A 21 -10.85 25.01 -26.09
N GLY A 22 -10.45 26.27 -25.87
CA GLY A 22 -9.59 26.67 -24.75
C GLY A 22 -10.23 26.37 -23.39
N GLY A 23 -11.51 26.61 -23.24
CA GLY A 23 -12.27 26.28 -22.04
C GLY A 23 -12.32 24.77 -21.75
N ILE A 24 -12.51 23.95 -22.78
CA ILE A 24 -12.48 22.47 -22.66
C ILE A 24 -11.09 21.99 -22.24
N ILE A 25 -10.03 22.54 -22.83
CA ILE A 25 -8.64 22.21 -22.44
C ILE A 25 -8.38 22.60 -20.98
N LEU A 26 -8.79 23.81 -20.59
CA LEU A 26 -8.63 24.29 -19.21
C LEU A 26 -9.38 23.41 -18.20
N LEU A 27 -10.63 23.04 -18.53
CA LEU A 27 -11.42 22.11 -17.72
C LEU A 27 -10.75 20.74 -17.58
N ASN A 28 -10.17 20.21 -18.66
CA ASN A 28 -9.41 18.95 -18.62
C ASN A 28 -8.16 19.06 -17.74
N ILE A 29 -7.43 20.17 -17.80
CA ILE A 29 -6.26 20.42 -16.95
C ILE A 29 -6.71 20.49 -15.48
N ILE A 30 -7.74 21.25 -15.17
CA ILE A 30 -8.29 21.36 -13.81
C ILE A 30 -8.77 20.00 -13.31
N ALA A 31 -9.52 19.26 -14.13
CA ALA A 31 -10.01 17.92 -13.78
C ALA A 31 -8.85 16.92 -13.53
N SER A 32 -7.74 17.05 -14.26
CA SER A 32 -6.54 16.21 -14.04
C SER A 32 -5.79 16.54 -12.75
N LEU A 33 -5.84 17.79 -12.30
CA LEU A 33 -5.23 18.24 -11.04
C LEU A 33 -6.08 17.85 -9.81
N ILE A 34 -7.40 17.76 -9.99
CA ILE A 34 -8.34 17.38 -8.92
C ILE A 34 -8.61 15.88 -9.07
N SER A 35 -7.88 15.06 -8.30
CA SER A 35 -8.14 13.61 -8.23
C SER A 35 -9.43 13.33 -7.44
N PHE A 36 -10.59 13.65 -8.01
CA PHE A 36 -11.87 13.22 -7.45
C PHE A 36 -12.04 11.72 -7.71
N LYS A 37 -11.94 10.92 -6.66
CA LYS A 37 -12.35 9.52 -6.69
C LYS A 37 -13.79 9.44 -6.23
N PHE A 38 -14.72 9.28 -7.15
CA PHE A 38 -16.11 8.91 -6.81
C PHE A 38 -16.15 7.38 -6.66
N ASP A 39 -16.31 6.93 -5.43
CA ASP A 39 -16.60 5.53 -5.17
C ASP A 39 -18.08 5.26 -5.44
N MET A 40 -18.36 4.70 -6.63
CA MET A 40 -19.72 4.31 -7.05
C MET A 40 -20.08 2.89 -6.58
N THR A 41 -19.23 2.23 -5.79
CA THR A 41 -19.53 0.90 -5.28
C THR A 41 -20.44 0.99 -4.06
N LYS A 42 -21.44 0.08 -4.00
CA LYS A 42 -22.40 -0.01 -2.90
C LYS A 42 -21.73 -0.22 -1.53
N ASP A 43 -20.53 -0.80 -1.54
CA ASP A 43 -19.76 -1.17 -0.34
C ASP A 43 -18.59 -0.20 -0.07
N HIS A 44 -18.51 0.93 -0.75
CA HIS A 44 -17.42 1.93 -0.63
C HIS A 44 -16.01 1.32 -0.67
N ARG A 45 -15.79 0.31 -1.52
CA ARG A 45 -14.53 -0.47 -1.59
C ARG A 45 -13.31 0.38 -1.96
N TYR A 46 -13.51 1.50 -2.63
CA TYR A 46 -12.45 2.40 -3.10
C TYR A 46 -12.25 3.64 -2.22
N SER A 47 -13.13 3.87 -1.25
CA SER A 47 -12.95 4.89 -0.21
C SER A 47 -12.29 4.30 1.04
N LEU A 48 -11.78 5.16 1.91
CA LEU A 48 -11.29 4.76 3.22
C LEU A 48 -12.46 4.62 4.20
N ALA A 49 -12.33 3.68 5.13
CA ALA A 49 -13.26 3.58 6.23
C ALA A 49 -13.21 4.87 7.09
N ASN A 50 -14.36 5.34 7.53
CA ASN A 50 -14.48 6.56 8.34
C ASN A 50 -13.53 6.57 9.57
N GLY A 51 -13.36 5.42 10.23
CA GLY A 51 -12.42 5.28 11.35
C GLY A 51 -10.95 5.47 10.97
N THR A 52 -10.58 5.11 9.73
CA THR A 52 -9.25 5.33 9.17
C THR A 52 -9.03 6.81 8.86
N GLU A 53 -10.00 7.46 8.22
CA GLU A 53 -9.94 8.89 7.91
C GLU A 53 -9.83 9.74 9.16
N ILE A 54 -10.68 9.50 10.16
CA ILE A 54 -10.64 10.20 11.45
C ILE A 54 -9.29 10.00 12.14
N PHE A 55 -8.72 8.79 12.07
CA PHE A 55 -7.42 8.53 12.69
C PHE A 55 -6.29 9.28 12.00
N LEU A 56 -6.25 9.25 10.67
CA LEU A 56 -5.19 9.88 9.86
C LEU A 56 -5.26 11.41 9.87
N SER A 57 -6.46 11.99 9.98
CA SER A 57 -6.66 13.45 10.00
C SER A 57 -6.12 14.08 11.29
N LYS A 58 -6.22 13.40 12.43
CA LYS A 58 -5.81 13.92 13.72
C LYS A 58 -4.29 13.91 13.88
N LYS A 59 -3.69 15.10 14.07
CA LYS A 59 -2.24 15.25 14.31
C LYS A 59 -1.76 14.55 15.59
N GLU A 60 -2.63 14.47 16.57
CA GLU A 60 -2.36 13.81 17.87
C GLU A 60 -2.07 12.31 17.74
N ASN A 61 -2.63 11.66 16.71
CA ASN A 61 -2.43 10.24 16.44
C ASN A 61 -1.10 9.94 15.74
N ILE A 62 -0.61 10.91 14.95
CA ILE A 62 0.65 10.81 14.21
C ILE A 62 1.39 12.14 14.40
N GLU A 63 2.16 12.24 15.46
CA GLU A 63 2.86 13.49 15.84
C GLU A 63 4.12 13.74 15.03
N SER A 64 4.74 12.68 14.51
CA SER A 64 5.95 12.74 13.71
C SER A 64 5.77 11.98 12.39
N ARG A 65 6.81 12.00 11.54
CA ARG A 65 6.79 11.34 10.24
C ARG A 65 6.91 9.83 10.38
N ILE A 66 6.06 9.12 9.64
CA ILE A 66 6.15 7.68 9.41
C ILE A 66 6.76 7.46 8.02
N SER A 67 7.84 6.71 7.96
CA SER A 67 8.43 6.23 6.71
C SER A 67 8.04 4.78 6.47
N ILE A 68 7.52 4.48 5.27
CA ILE A 68 7.07 3.14 4.87
C ILE A 68 7.89 2.68 3.67
N GLN A 69 8.63 1.61 3.82
CA GLN A 69 9.42 0.99 2.76
C GLN A 69 8.73 -0.31 2.33
N ILE A 70 8.23 -0.35 1.10
CA ILE A 70 7.51 -1.48 0.53
C ILE A 70 8.46 -2.24 -0.38
N TYR A 71 8.66 -3.55 -0.12
CA TYR A 71 9.60 -4.39 -0.84
C TYR A 71 8.95 -5.20 -1.96
N LEU A 72 7.88 -4.68 -2.54
CA LEU A 72 7.12 -5.32 -3.61
C LEU A 72 7.30 -4.53 -4.93
N GLU A 73 8.53 -4.56 -5.48
CA GLU A 73 8.89 -3.88 -6.73
C GLU A 73 9.78 -4.79 -7.57
N GLY A 74 9.81 -4.57 -8.90
CA GLY A 74 10.62 -5.29 -9.87
C GLY A 74 9.80 -6.03 -10.93
N ASN A 75 10.35 -7.11 -11.48
CA ASN A 75 9.68 -7.95 -12.48
C ASN A 75 8.67 -8.89 -11.81
N LEU A 76 7.44 -8.41 -11.65
CA LEU A 76 6.37 -9.11 -10.98
C LEU A 76 5.36 -9.69 -11.98
N PRO A 77 4.73 -10.85 -11.69
CA PRO A 77 3.55 -11.32 -12.41
C PRO A 77 2.42 -10.28 -12.37
N SER A 78 1.48 -10.35 -13.33
CA SER A 78 0.37 -9.39 -13.47
C SER A 78 -0.47 -9.25 -12.21
N GLU A 79 -0.81 -10.35 -11.57
CA GLU A 79 -1.64 -10.40 -10.36
C GLU A 79 -0.95 -9.69 -9.18
N ILE A 80 0.35 -9.94 -9.02
CA ILE A 80 1.17 -9.29 -8.00
C ILE A 80 1.36 -7.80 -8.31
N THR A 81 1.51 -7.46 -9.60
CA THR A 81 1.58 -6.05 -10.05
C THR A 81 0.27 -5.31 -9.73
N ASN A 82 -0.88 -5.94 -9.95
CA ASN A 82 -2.18 -5.37 -9.60
C ASN A 82 -2.31 -5.17 -8.09
N PHE A 83 -1.87 -6.13 -7.29
CA PHE A 83 -1.85 -6.01 -5.84
C PHE A 83 -0.90 -4.89 -5.37
N LYS A 84 0.30 -4.78 -5.94
CA LYS A 84 1.22 -3.65 -5.70
C LYS A 84 0.55 -2.31 -5.99
N ASN A 85 -0.17 -2.20 -7.11
CA ASN A 85 -0.88 -0.98 -7.48
C ASN A 85 -2.00 -0.65 -6.49
N ALA A 86 -2.68 -1.65 -5.94
CA ALA A 86 -3.67 -1.45 -4.88
C ALA A 86 -3.02 -0.89 -3.60
N ILE A 87 -1.86 -1.44 -3.17
CA ILE A 87 -1.07 -0.90 -2.04
C ILE A 87 -0.71 0.56 -2.30
N LYS A 88 -0.19 0.87 -3.49
CA LYS A 88 0.18 2.24 -3.89
C LYS A 88 -1.00 3.20 -3.85
N SER A 89 -2.16 2.77 -4.35
CA SER A 89 -3.39 3.57 -4.31
C SER A 89 -3.83 3.85 -2.87
N LYS A 90 -3.87 2.84 -2.01
CA LYS A 90 -4.27 2.98 -0.61
C LYS A 90 -3.30 3.87 0.17
N LEU A 91 -1.99 3.76 -0.05
CA LEU A 91 -1.00 4.64 0.57
C LEU A 91 -1.07 6.08 0.05
N LYS A 92 -1.44 6.28 -1.22
CA LYS A 92 -1.74 7.61 -1.76
C LYS A 92 -2.93 8.24 -1.05
N ASP A 93 -3.97 7.48 -0.79
CA ASP A 93 -5.15 7.94 -0.05
C ASP A 93 -4.79 8.28 1.41
N PHE A 94 -3.99 7.46 2.08
CA PHE A 94 -3.47 7.75 3.42
C PHE A 94 -2.64 9.05 3.44
N LYS A 95 -1.74 9.22 2.47
CA LYS A 95 -0.92 10.42 2.34
C LYS A 95 -1.75 11.68 2.05
N SER A 96 -2.84 11.57 1.29
CA SER A 96 -3.71 12.73 0.99
C SER A 96 -4.37 13.29 2.25
N ILE A 97 -4.68 12.44 3.25
CA ILE A 97 -5.29 12.85 4.52
C ILE A 97 -4.22 13.23 5.55
N ALA A 98 -3.20 12.39 5.70
CA ALA A 98 -2.16 12.62 6.69
C ALA A 98 -1.12 13.69 6.27
N GLY A 99 -1.05 14.04 4.98
CA GLY A 99 -0.07 14.96 4.43
C GLY A 99 1.37 14.44 4.56
N ASN A 100 2.29 15.32 4.94
CA ASN A 100 3.72 14.99 5.08
C ASN A 100 4.05 14.09 6.27
N ARG A 101 3.04 13.67 7.07
CA ARG A 101 3.23 12.74 8.19
C ARG A 101 3.38 11.28 7.74
N ILE A 102 3.01 10.97 6.49
CA ILE A 102 3.21 9.65 5.88
C ILE A 102 4.02 9.81 4.61
N GLU A 103 5.16 9.12 4.58
CA GLU A 103 5.98 8.96 3.38
C GLU A 103 6.15 7.49 3.05
N TYR A 104 6.17 7.17 1.77
CA TYR A 104 6.36 5.79 1.33
C TYR A 104 7.22 5.70 0.08
N ILE A 105 7.97 4.61 -0.02
CA ILE A 105 8.81 4.28 -1.17
C ILE A 105 8.69 2.80 -1.49
N PHE A 106 8.68 2.47 -2.77
CA PHE A 106 8.78 1.09 -3.25
C PHE A 106 10.24 0.78 -3.57
N ILE A 107 10.71 -0.34 -3.06
CA ILE A 107 12.10 -0.80 -3.20
C ILE A 107 12.06 -2.15 -3.91
N ASN A 108 12.89 -2.28 -4.95
CA ASN A 108 13.13 -3.56 -5.61
C ASN A 108 14.29 -4.29 -4.91
N PRO A 109 14.03 -5.35 -4.12
CA PRO A 109 15.09 -6.05 -3.39
C PRO A 109 16.04 -6.82 -4.30
N ASN A 110 15.62 -7.11 -5.52
CA ASN A 110 16.42 -7.86 -6.49
C ASN A 110 17.32 -6.95 -7.37
N ASN A 111 17.39 -5.65 -7.04
CA ASN A 111 18.23 -4.70 -7.76
C ASN A 111 19.63 -4.58 -7.09
N GLY A 112 20.66 -4.33 -7.92
CA GLY A 112 22.04 -4.15 -7.45
C GLY A 112 22.91 -5.41 -7.51
N THR A 113 24.06 -5.37 -6.84
CA THR A 113 25.00 -6.50 -6.75
C THR A 113 24.46 -7.57 -5.81
N LYS A 114 24.97 -8.82 -5.97
CA LYS A 114 24.56 -9.93 -5.08
C LYS A 114 24.82 -9.64 -3.60
N ASP A 115 25.91 -8.96 -3.29
CA ASP A 115 26.26 -8.62 -1.90
C ASP A 115 25.27 -7.60 -1.33
N ALA A 116 24.91 -6.56 -2.10
CA ALA A 116 23.90 -5.59 -1.70
C ALA A 116 22.50 -6.22 -1.53
N GLN A 117 22.15 -7.18 -2.41
CA GLN A 117 20.90 -7.94 -2.27
C GLN A 117 20.91 -8.80 -1.00
N ASN A 118 22.01 -9.53 -0.72
CA ASN A 118 22.12 -10.36 0.47
C ASN A 118 22.04 -9.53 1.76
N GLU A 119 22.70 -8.38 1.79
CA GLU A 119 22.61 -7.45 2.91
C GLU A 119 21.19 -6.94 3.13
N LEU A 120 20.50 -6.53 2.05
CA LEU A 120 19.12 -6.08 2.10
C LEU A 120 18.18 -7.21 2.54
N PHE A 121 18.38 -8.44 2.04
CA PHE A 121 17.59 -9.61 2.45
C PHE A 121 17.75 -9.90 3.94
N ALA A 122 18.97 -9.81 4.47
CA ALA A 122 19.21 -9.98 5.90
C ALA A 122 18.48 -8.93 6.74
N GLN A 123 18.46 -7.67 6.27
CA GLN A 123 17.72 -6.58 6.93
C GLN A 123 16.20 -6.75 6.85
N ILE A 124 15.66 -7.22 5.72
CA ILE A 124 14.22 -7.44 5.50
C ILE A 124 13.73 -8.63 6.34
N TYR A 125 14.49 -9.73 6.32
CA TYR A 125 14.11 -10.98 6.99
C TYR A 125 14.23 -10.90 8.51
N ASP A 126 15.19 -10.13 9.02
CA ASP A 126 15.43 -9.87 10.45
C ASP A 126 15.28 -11.11 11.35
N ARG A 127 16.09 -12.14 11.08
CA ARG A 127 16.11 -13.43 11.80
C ARG A 127 14.75 -14.14 11.85
N GLY A 128 13.93 -13.99 10.81
CA GLY A 128 12.61 -14.61 10.70
C GLY A 128 11.47 -13.85 11.37
N GLN A 129 11.76 -12.69 11.92
CA GLN A 129 10.73 -11.81 12.52
C GLN A 129 10.29 -10.67 11.58
N GLY A 130 10.98 -10.52 10.45
CA GLY A 130 10.69 -9.52 9.44
C GLY A 130 9.72 -10.01 8.37
N ILE A 131 9.99 -9.58 7.14
CA ILE A 131 9.20 -9.96 5.97
C ILE A 131 9.74 -11.26 5.41
N LEU A 132 8.87 -12.25 5.24
CA LEU A 132 9.21 -13.55 4.67
C LEU A 132 9.18 -13.49 3.15
N PRO A 133 10.15 -14.15 2.47
CA PRO A 133 10.13 -14.28 1.02
C PRO A 133 8.95 -15.15 0.56
N LEU A 134 8.50 -14.90 -0.66
CA LEU A 134 7.49 -15.68 -1.35
C LEU A 134 8.02 -16.08 -2.72
N GLU A 135 8.12 -17.36 -2.99
CA GLU A 135 8.46 -17.89 -4.31
C GLU A 135 7.19 -18.16 -5.10
N ILE A 136 7.12 -17.63 -6.33
CA ILE A 136 5.99 -17.79 -7.24
C ILE A 136 6.46 -18.44 -8.52
N SER A 137 5.74 -19.47 -8.96
CA SER A 137 5.89 -20.12 -10.26
C SER A 137 4.74 -19.70 -11.18
N TYR A 138 5.06 -19.22 -12.38
CA TYR A 138 4.08 -18.75 -13.36
C TYR A 138 4.54 -19.00 -14.79
N LEU A 139 3.59 -19.04 -15.74
CA LEU A 139 3.87 -19.14 -17.15
C LEU A 139 3.99 -17.74 -17.78
N LYS A 140 5.06 -17.51 -18.52
CA LYS A 140 5.25 -16.31 -19.33
C LYS A 140 5.79 -16.71 -20.69
N ASP A 141 5.11 -16.31 -21.74
CA ASP A 141 5.48 -16.62 -23.14
C ASP A 141 5.66 -18.14 -23.40
N GLY A 142 4.86 -18.98 -22.70
CA GLY A 142 4.94 -20.45 -22.79
C GLY A 142 6.04 -21.09 -21.95
N GLU A 143 6.89 -20.31 -21.28
CA GLU A 143 7.97 -20.78 -20.41
C GLU A 143 7.54 -20.70 -18.94
N GLN A 144 7.89 -21.75 -18.19
CA GLN A 144 7.74 -21.72 -16.73
C GLN A 144 8.84 -20.86 -16.11
N ARG A 145 8.44 -19.84 -15.37
CA ARG A 145 9.35 -18.95 -14.65
C ARG A 145 9.07 -18.99 -13.16
N GLN A 146 10.12 -18.75 -12.38
CA GLN A 146 10.02 -18.58 -10.94
C GLN A 146 10.58 -17.21 -10.55
N VAL A 147 9.94 -16.58 -9.59
CA VAL A 147 10.38 -15.30 -9.03
C VAL A 147 10.25 -15.34 -7.51
N MET A 148 11.28 -14.87 -6.83
CA MET A 148 11.22 -14.59 -5.40
C MET A 148 10.88 -13.13 -5.19
N ILE A 149 9.85 -12.88 -4.40
CA ILE A 149 9.38 -11.55 -4.03
C ILE A 149 9.35 -11.39 -2.51
N TRP A 150 9.31 -10.16 -2.04
CA TRP A 150 9.23 -9.80 -0.62
C TRP A 150 7.94 -9.01 -0.37
N PRO A 151 6.79 -9.70 -0.19
CA PRO A 151 5.48 -9.08 -0.17
C PRO A 151 5.17 -8.48 1.20
N GLY A 152 5.88 -7.43 1.55
CA GLY A 152 5.72 -6.76 2.82
C GLY A 152 6.26 -5.33 2.84
N ALA A 153 6.13 -4.69 3.98
CA ALA A 153 6.65 -3.36 4.24
C ALA A 153 7.28 -3.23 5.63
N LYS A 154 8.36 -2.47 5.73
CA LYS A 154 8.90 -1.96 7.00
C LYS A 154 8.45 -0.53 7.22
N MET A 155 8.04 -0.23 8.43
CA MET A 155 7.62 1.10 8.87
C MET A 155 8.52 1.57 9.99
N SER A 156 8.96 2.82 9.92
CA SER A 156 9.71 3.48 10.98
C SER A 156 9.02 4.78 11.40
N TYR A 157 9.00 5.02 12.69
CA TYR A 157 8.41 6.19 13.32
C TYR A 157 9.38 6.76 14.35
N SER A 158 9.86 7.97 14.14
CA SER A 158 10.79 8.63 15.04
C SER A 158 10.07 9.70 15.86
N ILE A 159 10.10 9.55 17.18
CA ILE A 159 9.53 10.52 18.12
C ILE A 159 10.48 10.71 19.32
N ASN A 160 10.79 11.94 19.65
CA ASN A 160 11.67 12.29 20.79
C ASN A 160 13.02 11.54 20.77
N GLY A 161 13.60 11.34 19.57
CA GLY A 161 14.87 10.61 19.40
C GLY A 161 14.76 9.09 19.50
N ILE A 162 13.56 8.55 19.74
CA ILE A 162 13.31 7.09 19.78
C ILE A 162 12.76 6.66 18.44
N ILE A 163 13.40 5.66 17.82
CA ILE A 163 12.92 5.06 16.58
C ILE A 163 12.14 3.79 16.95
N LYS A 164 10.87 3.76 16.58
CA LYS A 164 10.03 2.56 16.64
C LYS A 164 9.93 1.96 15.24
N GLU A 165 10.02 0.66 15.14
CA GLU A 165 9.91 -0.06 13.88
C GLU A 165 8.80 -1.13 13.95
N SER A 166 8.20 -1.40 12.82
CA SER A 166 7.20 -2.46 12.64
C SER A 166 7.27 -2.97 11.21
N SER A 167 7.00 -4.24 11.00
CA SER A 167 6.88 -4.84 9.68
C SER A 167 5.46 -5.37 9.45
N ILE A 168 5.07 -5.39 8.18
CA ILE A 168 3.81 -5.98 7.71
C ILE A 168 4.16 -7.02 6.66
N GLN A 169 3.59 -8.22 6.81
CA GLN A 169 3.55 -9.23 5.78
C GLN A 169 2.21 -9.13 5.06
N PHE A 170 2.21 -8.84 3.76
CA PHE A 170 0.99 -8.74 2.96
C PHE A 170 0.50 -10.10 2.45
N LEU A 171 1.42 -10.94 2.01
CA LEU A 171 1.16 -12.29 1.53
C LEU A 171 1.99 -13.30 2.32
N PRO A 172 1.53 -14.54 2.50
CA PRO A 172 2.28 -15.54 3.25
C PRO A 172 3.63 -15.84 2.57
N GLY A 173 4.65 -16.09 3.37
CA GLY A 173 5.93 -16.54 2.86
C GLY A 173 5.92 -18.02 2.46
N THR A 174 6.89 -18.44 1.65
CA THR A 174 7.15 -19.84 1.28
C THR A 174 8.50 -20.31 1.80
N LYS A 175 8.65 -21.60 1.98
CA LYS A 175 9.96 -22.20 2.17
C LYS A 175 10.70 -22.21 0.82
N PRO A 176 12.02 -21.99 0.78
CA PRO A 176 12.81 -22.13 -0.44
C PRO A 176 12.59 -23.49 -1.11
N GLY A 177 12.43 -23.51 -2.43
CA GLY A 177 12.19 -24.71 -3.22
C GLY A 177 10.74 -25.23 -3.19
N SER A 178 9.81 -24.49 -2.60
CA SER A 178 8.38 -24.83 -2.56
C SER A 178 7.54 -23.66 -3.06
N PRO A 179 7.67 -23.24 -4.34
CA PRO A 179 6.97 -22.10 -4.86
C PRO A 179 5.46 -22.34 -4.96
N TYR A 180 4.66 -21.29 -4.74
CA TYR A 180 3.25 -21.31 -5.06
C TYR A 180 3.04 -21.16 -6.57
N GLY A 181 2.15 -21.97 -7.14
CA GLY A 181 1.60 -21.65 -8.46
C GLY A 181 0.75 -20.38 -8.41
N LEU A 182 0.85 -19.54 -9.43
CA LEU A 182 0.11 -18.27 -9.46
C LEU A 182 -1.41 -18.46 -9.33
N ALA A 183 -1.96 -19.52 -9.92
CA ALA A 183 -3.37 -19.86 -9.78
C ALA A 183 -3.80 -20.14 -8.33
N GLN A 184 -2.91 -20.69 -7.50
CA GLN A 184 -3.17 -20.95 -6.08
C GLN A 184 -3.15 -19.67 -5.24
N MET A 185 -2.57 -18.59 -5.78
CA MET A 185 -2.44 -17.31 -5.09
C MET A 185 -3.67 -16.41 -5.23
N THR A 186 -4.62 -16.74 -6.11
CA THR A 186 -5.78 -15.87 -6.41
C THR A 186 -6.56 -15.53 -5.15
N ASP A 187 -7.00 -16.53 -4.40
CA ASP A 187 -7.77 -16.32 -3.16
C ASP A 187 -6.97 -15.61 -2.07
N ILE A 188 -5.66 -15.91 -2.00
CA ILE A 188 -4.74 -15.28 -1.05
C ILE A 188 -4.58 -13.79 -1.36
N ILE A 189 -4.39 -13.45 -2.64
CA ILE A 189 -4.26 -12.07 -3.11
C ILE A 189 -5.57 -11.31 -2.90
N GLU A 190 -6.71 -11.92 -3.22
CA GLU A 190 -8.03 -11.32 -3.01
C GLU A 190 -8.28 -11.03 -1.52
N ASN A 191 -7.99 -11.98 -0.65
CA ASN A 191 -8.11 -11.80 0.79
C ASN A 191 -7.15 -10.71 1.31
N ALA A 192 -5.91 -10.68 0.83
CA ALA A 192 -4.95 -9.63 1.16
C ALA A 192 -5.42 -8.25 0.70
N HIS A 193 -6.05 -8.18 -0.48
CA HIS A 193 -6.62 -6.94 -1.01
C HIS A 193 -7.76 -6.42 -0.13
N ASN A 194 -8.68 -7.30 0.26
CA ASN A 194 -9.84 -6.98 1.10
C ASN A 194 -9.41 -6.50 2.50
N ASN A 195 -8.30 -7.01 3.04
CA ASN A 195 -7.77 -6.65 4.36
C ASN A 195 -6.67 -5.58 4.32
N LEU A 196 -6.33 -5.04 3.14
CA LEU A 196 -5.17 -4.17 2.97
C LEU A 196 -5.25 -2.91 3.83
N GLU A 197 -6.38 -2.22 3.83
CA GLU A 197 -6.58 -1.02 4.64
C GLU A 197 -6.44 -1.31 6.13
N TYR A 198 -7.11 -2.37 6.60
CA TYR A 198 -7.04 -2.79 7.99
C TYR A 198 -5.61 -3.11 8.43
N ASN A 199 -4.86 -3.85 7.60
CA ASN A 199 -3.49 -4.22 7.90
C ASN A 199 -2.58 -2.99 7.99
N LEU A 200 -2.69 -2.07 7.03
CA LEU A 200 -1.90 -0.84 7.01
C LEU A 200 -2.22 0.06 8.21
N ILE A 201 -3.50 0.35 8.47
CA ILE A 201 -3.87 1.25 9.56
C ILE A 201 -3.59 0.65 10.94
N SER A 202 -3.75 -0.67 11.08
CA SER A 202 -3.44 -1.37 12.33
C SER A 202 -1.95 -1.32 12.67
N ALA A 203 -1.07 -1.48 11.67
CA ALA A 203 0.36 -1.36 11.85
C ALA A 203 0.76 0.08 12.21
N ILE A 204 0.17 1.08 11.54
CA ILE A 204 0.41 2.50 11.86
C ILE A 204 -0.05 2.79 13.30
N ARG A 205 -1.24 2.36 13.69
CA ARG A 205 -1.76 2.54 15.07
C ARG A 205 -0.85 1.90 16.11
N LYS A 206 -0.39 0.66 15.85
CA LYS A 206 0.54 -0.05 16.74
C LYS A 206 1.87 0.71 16.87
N LEU A 207 2.36 1.29 15.78
CA LEU A 207 3.63 2.02 15.72
C LEU A 207 3.55 3.36 16.47
N THR A 208 2.44 4.09 16.31
CA THR A 208 2.22 5.42 16.92
C THR A 208 1.68 5.37 18.34
N GLN A 209 1.28 4.17 18.82
CA GLN A 209 0.70 4.01 20.16
C GLN A 209 1.69 4.49 21.23
N LYS A 210 1.23 5.41 22.09
CA LYS A 210 2.04 5.99 23.18
C LYS A 210 2.23 5.00 24.33
N GLU A 211 1.16 4.32 24.72
CA GLU A 211 1.14 3.38 25.83
C GLU A 211 0.77 1.97 25.34
N LYS A 212 1.52 0.98 25.81
CA LYS A 212 1.18 -0.42 25.57
C LYS A 212 0.01 -0.80 26.45
N LYS A 213 -1.01 -1.45 25.87
CA LYS A 213 -2.10 -2.03 26.65
C LYS A 213 -1.55 -3.09 27.61
N ARG A 214 -1.94 -3.01 28.86
CA ARG A 214 -1.62 -4.03 29.87
C ARG A 214 -2.69 -5.12 29.79
N ILE A 215 -2.27 -6.38 29.71
CA ILE A 215 -3.14 -7.54 29.75
C ILE A 215 -2.86 -8.25 31.07
N ALA A 216 -3.88 -8.45 31.89
CA ALA A 216 -3.80 -9.26 33.09
C ALA A 216 -4.38 -10.65 32.80
N PHE A 217 -3.67 -11.68 33.23
CA PHE A 217 -4.17 -13.05 33.21
C PHE A 217 -4.65 -13.39 34.60
N LEU A 218 -5.92 -13.79 34.72
CA LEU A 218 -6.47 -14.33 35.94
C LEU A 218 -6.12 -15.83 36.03
N HIS A 219 -5.69 -16.29 37.21
CA HIS A 219 -5.41 -17.69 37.47
C HIS A 219 -6.29 -18.17 38.60
N GLY A 220 -6.73 -19.42 38.55
CA GLY A 220 -7.37 -20.07 39.69
C GLY A 220 -8.73 -20.72 39.46
N HIS A 221 -9.27 -20.64 38.22
CA HIS A 221 -10.60 -21.20 37.87
C HIS A 221 -10.56 -22.21 36.71
N GLY A 222 -9.42 -22.91 36.54
CA GLY A 222 -9.27 -23.90 35.48
C GLY A 222 -8.82 -23.33 34.12
N GLU A 223 -8.44 -22.05 34.05
CA GLU A 223 -7.90 -21.43 32.86
C GLU A 223 -6.51 -21.97 32.52
N LEU A 224 -6.17 -21.93 31.24
CA LEU A 224 -4.86 -22.30 30.73
C LEU A 224 -3.79 -21.37 31.33
N ASN A 225 -2.75 -21.92 31.93
CA ASN A 225 -1.63 -21.14 32.44
C ASN A 225 -0.78 -20.58 31.25
N LEU A 226 0.11 -19.63 31.55
CA LEU A 226 0.94 -18.96 30.53
C LEU A 226 1.75 -19.94 29.68
N TYR A 227 2.22 -21.04 30.24
CA TYR A 227 2.96 -22.09 29.54
C TYR A 227 2.08 -22.91 28.60
N GLN A 228 0.84 -23.15 28.97
CA GLN A 228 -0.14 -23.87 28.16
C GLN A 228 -0.64 -23.02 26.98
N THR A 229 -0.80 -21.69 27.17
CA THR A 229 -1.14 -20.76 26.09
C THR A 229 0.02 -20.56 25.10
N GLN A 230 1.27 -20.63 25.54
CA GLN A 230 2.43 -20.59 24.64
C GLN A 230 2.56 -21.87 23.80
N ARG A 231 2.26 -23.04 24.37
CA ARG A 231 2.21 -24.32 23.62
C ARG A 231 1.08 -24.38 22.60
N ALA A 232 -0.08 -23.84 22.91
CA ALA A 232 -1.20 -23.79 21.98
C ALA A 232 -0.97 -22.84 20.78
N ARG A 233 -0.01 -21.92 20.86
CA ARG A 233 0.42 -21.06 19.74
C ARG A 233 1.51 -21.70 18.86
N ALA A 234 2.14 -22.77 19.30
CA ALA A 234 3.22 -23.44 18.59
C ALA A 234 2.73 -24.68 17.78
N LEU A 235 1.43 -24.99 17.82
CA LEU A 235 0.71 -25.95 17.00
C LEU A 235 -0.12 -25.24 15.94
#